data_4b72e8f25e9b617750661c87fb414135
#
_entry.id   4b72e8f25e9b617750661c87fb414135
#
_cell.length_a   1.000
_cell.length_b   1.000
_cell.length_c   1.000
_cell.angle_alpha   90.00
_cell.angle_beta   90.00
_cell.angle_gamma   90.00
#
_symmetry.space_group_name_H-M   'P 1'
#
loop_
_entity.id
_entity.type
_entity.pdbx_description
1 polymer ?
#
loop_
_entity_poly.entity_id
_entity_poly.type
_entity_poly.pdbx_seq_one_letter_code
_entity_poly.pdbx_strand_id
1 'polypeptide(L)'
;QVLIDRFVADALASGLEPVPLRARTLDGHEVRTDRRGWYLRRDHSVAVDTDGGYHVLHVPGGLMARLRGVKLEPTRPSLRVGQGGRDGETGDLEEFLTWALEGRTPQRS
;
A
#
# COMPACT_ATOMS: atom_id res chain seq x y z
N GLN A 1 -11.10 -10.56 0.08
CA GLN A 1 -10.91 -9.95 1.41
C GLN A 1 -10.28 -10.90 2.42
N VAL A 2 -10.53 -12.19 2.28
CA VAL A 2 -9.96 -13.19 3.20
C VAL A 2 -8.43 -13.16 3.17
N LEU A 3 -7.83 -13.02 2.00
CA LEU A 3 -6.37 -12.95 1.88
C LEU A 3 -5.81 -11.74 2.61
N ILE A 4 -6.45 -10.59 2.46
CA ILE A 4 -6.00 -9.36 3.10
C ILE A 4 -6.18 -9.44 4.61
N ASP A 5 -7.32 -9.94 5.07
CA ASP A 5 -7.59 -10.07 6.50
C ASP A 5 -6.57 -10.99 7.17
N ARG A 6 -6.23 -12.10 6.51
CA ARG A 6 -5.21 -13.01 7.01
C ARG A 6 -3.84 -12.33 7.03
N PHE A 7 -3.52 -11.56 5.99
CA PHE A 7 -2.26 -10.83 5.95
C PHE A 7 -2.13 -9.87 7.13
N VAL A 8 -3.18 -9.08 7.41
CA VAL A 8 -3.15 -8.13 8.52
C VAL A 8 -2.92 -8.86 9.84
N ALA A 9 -3.66 -9.95 10.07
CA ALA A 9 -3.50 -10.73 11.29
C ALA A 9 -2.09 -11.30 11.41
N ASP A 10 -1.54 -11.85 10.33
CA ASP A 10 -0.21 -12.44 10.33
C ASP A 10 0.88 -11.37 10.52
N ALA A 11 0.71 -10.22 9.90
CA ALA A 11 1.67 -9.12 10.05
C ALA A 11 1.74 -8.65 11.50
N LEU A 12 0.59 -8.45 12.11
CA LEU A 12 0.55 -8.03 13.52
C LEU A 12 1.12 -9.10 14.44
N ALA A 13 0.79 -10.37 14.18
CA ALA A 13 1.28 -11.47 15.01
C ALA A 13 2.79 -11.68 14.88
N SER A 14 3.37 -11.39 13.72
CA SER A 14 4.81 -11.56 13.49
C SER A 14 5.64 -10.34 13.88
N GLY A 15 5.01 -9.27 14.37
CA GLY A 15 5.73 -8.07 14.76
C GLY A 15 6.09 -7.14 13.62
N LEU A 16 5.49 -7.31 12.44
CA LEU A 16 5.68 -6.39 11.34
C LEU A 16 4.82 -5.15 11.57
N GLU A 17 5.45 -4.09 12.09
CA GLU A 17 4.72 -2.90 12.49
C GLU A 17 4.19 -2.12 11.28
N PRO A 18 2.93 -1.64 11.35
CA PRO A 18 2.41 -0.78 10.29
C PRO A 18 3.12 0.56 10.28
N VAL A 19 3.26 1.15 9.10
CA VAL A 19 3.91 2.44 8.90
C VAL A 19 2.90 3.46 8.40
N PRO A 20 3.12 4.76 8.64
CA PRO A 20 2.26 5.79 8.03
C PRO A 20 2.36 5.69 6.51
N LEU A 21 1.21 5.53 5.85
CA LEU A 21 1.18 5.41 4.40
C LEU A 21 1.27 6.79 3.76
N ARG A 22 2.02 6.88 2.66
CA ARG A 22 2.13 8.11 1.87
C ARG A 22 1.66 7.84 0.46
N ALA A 23 0.94 8.80 -0.11
CA ALA A 23 0.48 8.73 -1.48
C ALA A 23 1.35 9.62 -2.35
N ARG A 24 1.33 9.37 -3.66
CA ARG A 24 2.06 10.20 -4.63
C ARG A 24 1.06 10.91 -5.52
N THR A 25 1.26 12.22 -5.67
CA THR A 25 0.43 13.03 -6.56
C THR A 25 0.91 12.88 -8.01
N LEU A 26 0.09 13.36 -8.94
CA LEU A 26 0.43 13.30 -10.36
C LEU A 26 1.66 14.12 -10.71
N ASP A 27 1.95 15.18 -9.94
CA ASP A 27 3.14 16.00 -10.12
C ASP A 27 4.36 15.49 -9.36
N GLY A 28 4.28 14.28 -8.79
CA GLY A 28 5.43 13.61 -8.20
C GLY A 28 5.71 13.92 -6.74
N HIS A 29 4.83 14.62 -6.06
CA HIS A 29 5.03 14.91 -4.64
C HIS A 29 4.47 13.78 -3.77
N GLU A 30 5.19 13.44 -2.69
CA GLU A 30 4.66 12.56 -1.66
C GLU A 30 3.83 13.38 -0.68
N VAL A 31 2.66 12.85 -0.33
CA VAL A 31 1.75 13.50 0.60
C VAL A 31 1.34 12.52 1.68
N ARG A 32 1.05 13.05 2.86
CA ARG A 32 0.58 12.25 3.99
C ARG A 32 -0.83 11.75 3.72
N THR A 33 -1.14 10.60 4.31
CA THR A 33 -2.49 10.07 4.29
C THR A 33 -2.99 9.86 5.72
N ASP A 34 -4.27 9.54 5.87
CA ASP A 34 -4.87 9.25 7.16
C ASP A 34 -4.76 7.78 7.56
N ARG A 35 -3.97 6.98 6.84
CA ARG A 35 -3.90 5.54 7.05
C ARG A 35 -2.50 5.08 7.43
N ARG A 36 -2.46 4.01 8.19
CA ARG A 36 -1.24 3.26 8.50
C ARG A 36 -1.43 1.84 8.01
N GLY A 37 -0.33 1.21 7.59
CA GLY A 37 -0.41 -0.15 7.09
C GLY A 37 0.90 -0.60 6.48
N TRP A 38 0.80 -1.41 5.43
CA TRP A 38 1.96 -2.03 4.81
C TRP A 38 1.90 -1.87 3.31
N TYR A 39 3.04 -1.45 2.72
CA TYR A 39 3.16 -1.38 1.27
C TYR A 39 3.30 -2.79 0.70
N LEU A 40 2.68 -3.05 -0.44
CA LEU A 40 2.73 -4.35 -1.11
C LEU A 40 3.71 -4.38 -2.27
N ARG A 41 4.10 -3.22 -2.82
CA ARG A 41 5.04 -3.15 -3.93
C ARG A 41 6.23 -2.28 -3.55
N ARG A 42 7.37 -2.56 -4.19
CA ARG A 42 8.60 -1.80 -3.92
C ARG A 42 8.47 -0.33 -4.27
N ASP A 43 7.66 0.00 -5.27
CA ASP A 43 7.42 1.39 -5.67
C ASP A 43 6.40 2.10 -4.77
N HIS A 44 5.87 1.40 -3.74
CA HIS A 44 4.90 1.92 -2.80
C HIS A 44 3.61 2.43 -3.47
N SER A 45 3.22 1.81 -4.59
CA SER A 45 2.03 2.21 -5.34
C SER A 45 0.73 1.64 -4.80
N VAL A 46 0.81 0.57 -4.01
CA VAL A 46 -0.36 -0.05 -3.40
C VAL A 46 -0.02 -0.47 -1.98
N ALA A 47 -1.04 -0.50 -1.12
CA ALA A 47 -0.86 -0.85 0.29
C ALA A 47 -2.14 -1.43 0.87
N VAL A 48 -2.00 -2.05 2.04
CA VAL A 48 -3.12 -2.53 2.86
C VAL A 48 -3.06 -1.79 4.19
N ASP A 49 -4.18 -1.22 4.64
CA ASP A 49 -4.23 -0.57 5.93
C ASP A 49 -4.51 -1.56 7.07
N THR A 50 -4.44 -1.08 8.30
CA THR A 50 -4.60 -1.93 9.49
C THR A 50 -6.01 -2.46 9.66
N ASP A 51 -6.98 -1.88 8.97
CA ASP A 51 -8.37 -2.36 8.99
C ASP A 51 -8.68 -3.32 7.85
N GLY A 52 -7.69 -3.66 7.05
CA GLY A 52 -7.85 -4.58 5.92
C GLY A 52 -8.31 -3.90 4.64
N GLY A 53 -8.21 -2.57 4.55
CA GLY A 53 -8.54 -1.84 3.33
C GLY A 53 -7.38 -1.85 2.34
N TYR A 54 -7.69 -2.06 1.06
CA TYR A 54 -6.71 -2.02 -0.02
C TYR A 54 -6.71 -0.63 -0.64
N HIS A 55 -5.53 -0.07 -0.86
CA HIS A 55 -5.40 1.30 -1.37
C HIS A 55 -4.41 1.38 -2.51
N VAL A 56 -4.82 2.12 -3.56
CA VAL A 56 -3.91 2.58 -4.60
C VAL A 56 -3.42 3.96 -4.16
N LEU A 57 -2.11 4.14 -4.13
CA LEU A 57 -1.49 5.32 -3.52
C LEU A 57 -1.10 6.41 -4.51
N HIS A 58 -1.74 6.44 -5.67
CA HIS A 58 -1.61 7.52 -6.64
C HIS A 58 -2.88 8.36 -6.57
N VAL A 59 -2.74 9.64 -6.27
CA VAL A 59 -3.89 10.52 -6.01
C VAL A 59 -3.75 11.81 -6.80
N PRO A 60 -4.87 12.49 -7.10
CA PRO A 60 -4.80 13.84 -7.65
C PRO A 60 -4.10 14.75 -6.65
N GLY A 61 -3.26 15.65 -7.14
CA GLY A 61 -2.51 16.54 -6.31
C GLY A 61 -3.07 17.93 -6.28
N GLY A 62 -2.48 18.75 -5.43
CA GLY A 62 -2.80 20.15 -5.29
C GLY A 62 -2.22 20.67 -4.00
N LEU A 63 -2.25 21.99 -3.82
CA LEU A 63 -1.69 22.62 -2.65
C LEU A 63 -2.32 22.10 -1.36
N MET A 64 -3.64 21.90 -1.36
CA MET A 64 -4.33 21.42 -0.16
C MET A 64 -3.90 20.02 0.22
N ALA A 65 -3.71 19.12 -0.75
CA ALA A 65 -3.24 17.78 -0.48
C ALA A 65 -1.85 17.81 0.17
N ARG A 66 -0.98 18.70 -0.27
CA ARG A 66 0.37 18.84 0.28
C ARG A 66 0.37 19.40 1.69
N LEU A 67 -0.59 20.27 2.02
CA LEU A 67 -0.67 20.90 3.34
C LEU A 67 -1.43 20.06 4.36
N ARG A 68 -2.54 19.44 3.94
CA ARG A 68 -3.44 18.72 4.85
C ARG A 68 -3.30 17.21 4.78
N GLY A 69 -2.64 16.70 3.74
CA GLY A 69 -2.62 15.28 3.46
C GLY A 69 -3.87 14.83 2.72
N VAL A 70 -4.00 13.54 2.54
CA VAL A 70 -5.07 12.95 1.75
C VAL A 70 -5.79 11.91 2.60
N LYS A 71 -7.12 11.94 2.55
CA LYS A 71 -7.94 10.92 3.17
C LYS A 71 -8.14 9.79 2.17
N LEU A 72 -7.66 8.60 2.52
CA LEU A 72 -7.76 7.44 1.64
C LEU A 72 -9.05 6.69 1.88
N GLU A 73 -9.68 6.26 0.79
CA GLU A 73 -10.82 5.36 0.84
C GLU A 73 -10.43 4.02 0.24
N PRO A 74 -10.78 2.90 0.91
CA PRO A 74 -10.42 1.59 0.39
C PRO A 74 -11.04 1.33 -0.98
N THR A 75 -10.29 0.64 -1.82
CA THR A 75 -10.78 0.19 -3.12
C THR A 75 -10.79 -1.33 -3.15
N ARG A 76 -11.48 -1.90 -4.14
CA ARG A 76 -11.49 -3.34 -4.33
C ARG A 76 -10.14 -3.77 -4.92
N PRO A 77 -9.44 -4.74 -4.31
CA PRO A 77 -8.16 -5.18 -4.84
C PRO A 77 -8.34 -5.98 -6.14
N SER A 78 -7.34 -5.85 -7.02
CA SER A 78 -7.20 -6.75 -8.15
C SER A 78 -6.44 -7.99 -7.69
N LEU A 79 -6.81 -9.15 -8.19
CA LEU A 79 -6.06 -10.38 -7.91
C LEU A 79 -4.70 -10.38 -8.60
N ARG A 80 -4.54 -9.57 -9.65
CA ARG A 80 -3.27 -9.41 -10.36
C ARG A 80 -2.75 -8.00 -10.12
N VAL A 81 -1.84 -7.89 -9.16
CA VAL A 81 -1.23 -6.61 -8.79
C VAL A 81 0.00 -6.39 -9.65
N GLY A 82 0.18 -5.17 -10.14
CA GLY A 82 1.35 -4.83 -10.92
C GLY A 82 1.28 -5.17 -12.38
N GLN A 83 0.14 -5.63 -12.87
CA GLN A 83 -0.04 -5.94 -14.29
C GLN A 83 0.21 -4.67 -15.10
N GLY A 84 1.11 -4.77 -16.09
CA GLY A 84 1.50 -3.62 -16.89
C GLY A 84 2.51 -2.70 -16.24
N GLY A 85 2.98 -3.02 -15.03
CA GLY A 85 4.00 -2.23 -14.35
C GLY A 85 5.35 -2.36 -15.03
N ARG A 86 6.20 -1.34 -14.86
CA ARG A 86 7.53 -1.28 -15.48
C ARG A 86 8.65 -1.62 -14.52
N ASP A 87 8.32 -1.86 -13.27
CA ASP A 87 9.30 -2.12 -12.22
C ASP A 87 9.72 -3.58 -12.11
N GLY A 88 9.16 -4.44 -12.95
CA GLY A 88 9.44 -5.87 -12.93
C GLY A 88 8.70 -6.65 -11.87
N GLU A 89 7.94 -5.97 -11.01
CA GLU A 89 7.14 -6.64 -10.00
C GLU A 89 5.75 -6.95 -10.55
N THR A 90 5.56 -8.18 -11.00
CA THR A 90 4.24 -8.67 -11.41
C THR A 90 3.93 -9.93 -10.63
N GLY A 91 2.67 -10.18 -10.40
CA GLY A 91 2.21 -11.34 -9.66
C GLY A 91 0.79 -11.13 -9.19
N ASP A 92 0.26 -12.12 -8.50
CA ASP A 92 -1.07 -11.97 -7.92
C ASP A 92 -0.98 -11.39 -6.51
N LEU A 93 -2.14 -11.04 -5.98
CA LEU A 93 -2.22 -10.40 -4.67
C LEU A 93 -1.60 -11.29 -3.58
N GLU A 94 -1.84 -12.59 -3.63
CA GLU A 94 -1.31 -13.52 -2.62
C GLU A 94 0.22 -13.48 -2.58
N GLU A 95 0.87 -13.43 -3.74
CA GLU A 95 2.32 -13.36 -3.81
C GLU A 95 2.85 -12.07 -3.17
N PHE A 96 2.23 -10.94 -3.48
CA PHE A 96 2.66 -9.66 -2.90
C PHE A 96 2.47 -9.62 -1.39
N LEU A 97 1.38 -10.18 -0.89
CA LEU A 97 1.14 -10.27 0.55
C LEU A 97 2.21 -11.15 1.22
N THR A 98 2.54 -12.28 0.60
CA THR A 98 3.58 -13.17 1.11
C THR A 98 4.93 -12.49 1.15
N TRP A 99 5.29 -11.77 0.08
CA TRP A 99 6.58 -11.07 0.03
C TRP A 99 6.67 -9.98 1.10
N ALA A 100 5.57 -9.28 1.36
CA ALA A 100 5.57 -8.28 2.42
C ALA A 100 5.78 -8.91 3.79
N LEU A 101 5.13 -10.05 4.07
CA LEU A 101 5.32 -10.77 5.32
C LEU A 101 6.75 -11.28 5.49
N GLU A 102 7.39 -11.65 4.39
CA GLU A 102 8.77 -12.14 4.41
C GLU A 102 9.80 -11.02 4.49
N GLY A 103 9.37 -9.77 4.53
CA GLY A 103 10.27 -8.64 4.59
C GLY A 103 10.92 -8.29 3.25
N ARG A 104 10.42 -8.82 2.14
CA ARG A 104 10.98 -8.58 0.80
C ARG A 104 10.50 -7.26 0.19
N THR A 105 9.45 -6.67 0.74
CA THR A 105 8.93 -5.39 0.30
C THR A 105 9.34 -4.32 1.31
N PRO A 106 10.18 -3.35 0.92
CA PRO A 106 10.59 -2.30 1.86
C PRO A 106 9.39 -1.48 2.32
N GLN A 107 9.28 -1.28 3.63
CA GLN A 107 8.18 -0.50 4.21
C GLN A 107 8.57 0.96 4.44
N ARG A 108 9.85 1.29 4.24
CA ARG A 108 10.33 2.67 4.36
C ARG A 108 11.02 3.08 3.06
N SER A 109 10.81 4.30 2.68
CA SER A 109 11.49 4.85 1.51
C SER A 109 12.93 5.26 1.83
#